data_7f8583cf05a7c57949265f0d79588fff
#
_entry.id   7f8583cf05a7c57949265f0d79588fff
#
_cell.length_a   1.000
_cell.length_b   1.000
_cell.length_c   1.000
_cell.angle_alpha   90.00
_cell.angle_beta   90.00
_cell.angle_gamma   90.00
#
_symmetry.space_group_name_H-M   'P 1'
#
loop_
_entity.id
_entity.type
_entity.pdbx_description
1 polymer ?
#
loop_
_entity_poly.entity_id
_entity_poly.type
_entity_poly.pdbx_seq_one_letter_code
_entity_poly.pdbx_strand_id
1 'polypeptide(L)'
;HGTSRRQRQMCIRDSFENLPHGIIINGSTGIGKKILAKEIANNILLNFDKDNNLKHQVLFDKNTHPDFYLLDKDKIGVNDISRRDKWDEEKGFRDVVTFLTMTPSISKNKVVLIMNADLMNNAAQNALLKSLEEPAPYSYIIMTTNRPKALNQTIYSRCRQININNLSVIETNHWLEKVGVTDYNAMDFPSFATPFNILDDIQNDNHNSYKEFILLMNDFMFSKIDQSQAIKLFTDIDINFIGKINFLVEFLKIILASKLTDNQL
;
A
#
# COMPACT_ATOMS: atom_id res chain seq x y z
N HIS A 1 15.44 10.94 -25.31
CA HIS A 1 15.00 10.42 -23.98
C HIS A 1 14.70 11.52 -22.94
N GLY A 2 14.98 12.82 -23.24
CA GLY A 2 14.72 13.94 -22.32
C GLY A 2 13.28 14.49 -22.33
N THR A 3 12.55 14.29 -23.41
CA THR A 3 11.20 14.85 -23.59
C THR A 3 10.12 14.12 -22.78
N SER A 4 10.20 12.80 -22.67
CA SER A 4 9.21 11.98 -21.94
C SER A 4 9.22 12.25 -20.41
N ARG A 5 10.39 12.55 -19.82
CA ARG A 5 10.51 12.86 -18.39
C ARG A 5 9.97 14.27 -18.07
N ARG A 6 10.23 15.24 -18.95
CA ARG A 6 9.71 16.61 -18.83
C ARG A 6 8.20 16.68 -19.08
N GLN A 7 7.67 15.92 -20.04
CA GLN A 7 6.22 15.84 -20.27
C GLN A 7 5.48 15.18 -19.11
N ARG A 8 6.00 14.10 -18.51
CA ARG A 8 5.42 13.51 -17.29
C ARG A 8 5.46 14.48 -16.10
N GLN A 9 6.57 15.20 -15.91
CA GLN A 9 6.68 16.23 -14.86
C GLN A 9 5.73 17.41 -15.12
N MET A 10 5.51 17.79 -16.37
CA MET A 10 4.60 18.87 -16.74
C MET A 10 3.12 18.44 -16.56
N CYS A 11 2.73 17.24 -17.00
CA CYS A 11 1.38 16.71 -16.74
C CYS A 11 1.08 16.49 -15.26
N ILE A 12 2.09 16.12 -14.46
CA ILE A 12 1.97 16.03 -13.01
C ILE A 12 1.81 17.42 -12.40
N ARG A 13 2.53 18.42 -12.88
CA ARG A 13 2.51 19.79 -12.36
C ARG A 13 1.16 20.49 -12.61
N ASP A 14 0.59 20.35 -13.80
CA ASP A 14 -0.72 20.92 -14.16
C ASP A 14 -1.88 20.22 -13.43
N SER A 15 -1.68 18.97 -12.99
CA SER A 15 -2.67 18.24 -12.17
C SER A 15 -2.62 18.59 -10.69
N PHE A 16 -1.56 19.24 -10.19
CA PHE A 16 -1.45 19.66 -8.78
C PHE A 16 -2.24 20.93 -8.45
N GLU A 17 -2.53 21.78 -9.43
CA GLU A 17 -3.36 22.98 -9.21
C GLU A 17 -4.83 22.65 -8.92
N ASN A 18 -5.29 21.45 -9.27
CA ASN A 18 -6.65 20.94 -9.05
C ASN A 18 -6.68 19.60 -8.31
N LEU A 19 -5.74 19.38 -7.37
CA LEU A 19 -5.76 18.16 -6.55
C LEU A 19 -7.00 18.16 -5.65
N PRO A 20 -7.75 17.05 -5.65
CA PRO A 20 -8.87 16.89 -4.72
C PRO A 20 -8.34 16.79 -3.28
N HIS A 21 -9.10 17.33 -2.33
CA HIS A 21 -8.75 17.31 -0.91
C HIS A 21 -8.62 15.90 -0.34
N GLY A 22 -9.39 14.94 -0.87
CA GLY A 22 -9.35 13.53 -0.49
C GLY A 22 -8.83 12.64 -1.63
N ILE A 23 -7.83 11.80 -1.35
CA ILE A 23 -7.25 10.84 -2.30
C ILE A 23 -7.24 9.46 -1.64
N ILE A 24 -7.73 8.45 -2.35
CA ILE A 24 -7.64 7.04 -1.94
C ILE A 24 -6.76 6.29 -2.93
N ILE A 25 -5.72 5.65 -2.43
CA ILE A 25 -4.83 4.79 -3.21
C ILE A 25 -5.16 3.33 -2.89
N ASN A 26 -5.79 2.67 -3.85
CA ASN A 26 -6.18 1.26 -3.78
C ASN A 26 -5.10 0.38 -4.43
N GLY A 27 -4.86 -0.79 -3.90
CA GLY A 27 -3.97 -1.79 -4.52
C GLY A 27 -3.60 -2.91 -3.56
N SER A 28 -2.97 -3.96 -4.06
CA SER A 28 -2.52 -5.11 -3.27
C SER A 28 -1.44 -4.71 -2.26
N THR A 29 -1.31 -5.47 -1.17
CA THR A 29 -0.19 -5.31 -0.23
C THR A 29 1.13 -5.48 -0.96
N GLY A 30 2.14 -4.66 -0.65
CA GLY A 30 3.46 -4.76 -1.30
C GLY A 30 3.55 -4.19 -2.71
N ILE A 31 2.49 -3.53 -3.27
CA ILE A 31 2.54 -2.93 -4.61
C ILE A 31 3.21 -1.53 -4.64
N GLY A 32 3.60 -0.99 -3.49
CA GLY A 32 4.26 0.31 -3.40
C GLY A 32 3.35 1.50 -3.06
N LYS A 33 2.11 1.27 -2.59
CA LYS A 33 1.18 2.34 -2.21
C LYS A 33 1.75 3.33 -1.20
N LYS A 34 2.50 2.84 -0.21
CA LYS A 34 3.14 3.67 0.84
C LYS A 34 4.13 4.66 0.24
N ILE A 35 4.92 4.21 -0.73
CA ILE A 35 5.91 5.04 -1.42
C ILE A 35 5.21 6.10 -2.25
N LEU A 36 4.23 5.69 -3.07
CA LEU A 36 3.44 6.62 -3.88
C LEU A 36 2.71 7.66 -3.01
N ALA A 37 2.08 7.21 -1.92
CA ALA A 37 1.36 8.10 -1.01
C ALA A 37 2.29 9.13 -0.36
N LYS A 38 3.49 8.70 0.09
CA LYS A 38 4.51 9.61 0.63
C LYS A 38 5.04 10.57 -0.43
N GLU A 39 5.26 10.12 -1.66
CA GLU A 39 5.70 10.97 -2.76
C GLU A 39 4.66 12.04 -3.10
N ILE A 40 3.37 11.68 -3.17
CA ILE A 40 2.28 12.65 -3.36
C ILE A 40 2.24 13.64 -2.20
N ALA A 41 2.31 13.18 -0.95
CA ALA A 41 2.30 14.02 0.24
C ALA A 41 3.47 15.02 0.24
N ASN A 42 4.67 14.53 -0.05
CA ASN A 42 5.88 15.36 -0.15
C ASN A 42 5.74 16.43 -1.24
N ASN A 43 5.26 16.06 -2.41
CA ASN A 43 5.03 17.00 -3.51
C ASN A 43 4.00 18.07 -3.15
N ILE A 44 2.92 17.75 -2.42
CA ILE A 44 1.92 18.72 -1.95
C ILE A 44 2.56 19.72 -0.97
N LEU A 45 3.46 19.26 -0.09
CA LEU A 45 4.14 20.11 0.88
C LEU A 45 5.22 20.99 0.25
N LEU A 46 6.00 20.45 -0.71
CA LEU A 46 7.15 21.11 -1.31
C LEU A 46 6.80 22.09 -2.47
N ASN A 47 5.65 21.91 -3.13
CA ASN A 47 5.34 22.64 -4.38
C ASN A 47 5.24 24.16 -4.23
N PHE A 48 5.34 24.71 -3.02
CA PHE A 48 5.13 26.14 -2.76
C PHE A 48 6.34 26.88 -2.20
N ASP A 49 7.41 26.17 -1.80
CA ASP A 49 8.62 26.80 -1.27
C ASP A 49 9.87 26.23 -1.92
N LYS A 50 10.29 26.83 -3.03
CA LYS A 50 11.48 26.40 -3.77
C LYS A 50 12.80 26.68 -3.03
N ASP A 51 12.79 27.63 -2.11
CA ASP A 51 14.01 28.12 -1.48
C ASP A 51 14.42 27.28 -0.24
N ASN A 52 13.48 26.56 0.38
CA ASN A 52 13.71 25.75 1.58
C ASN A 52 13.53 24.23 1.39
N ASN A 53 13.51 23.74 0.16
CA ASN A 53 13.22 22.32 -0.18
C ASN A 53 14.04 21.30 0.62
N LEU A 54 15.33 21.54 0.88
CA LEU A 54 16.18 20.60 1.62
C LEU A 54 15.74 20.45 3.08
N LYS A 55 15.36 21.55 3.73
CA LYS A 55 14.91 21.52 5.13
C LYS A 55 13.56 20.79 5.25
N HIS A 56 12.61 21.07 4.35
CA HIS A 56 11.33 20.39 4.30
C HIS A 56 11.51 18.89 4.05
N GLN A 57 12.39 18.51 3.10
CA GLN A 57 12.68 17.11 2.79
C GLN A 57 13.22 16.36 4.01
N VAL A 58 14.20 16.92 4.72
CA VAL A 58 14.76 16.29 5.92
C VAL A 58 13.73 16.10 7.03
N LEU A 59 12.84 17.09 7.25
CA LEU A 59 11.76 16.97 8.23
C LEU A 59 10.72 15.93 7.82
N PHE A 60 10.40 15.88 6.52
CA PHE A 60 9.46 14.90 5.98
C PHE A 60 9.99 13.47 6.10
N ASP A 61 11.23 13.23 5.72
CA ASP A 61 11.87 11.90 5.76
C ASP A 61 11.96 11.36 7.20
N LYS A 62 12.15 12.25 8.18
CA LYS A 62 12.13 11.92 9.61
C LYS A 62 10.72 11.82 10.20
N ASN A 63 9.65 12.02 9.41
CA ASN A 63 8.26 12.14 9.87
C ASN A 63 8.05 13.19 10.99
N THR A 64 8.87 14.26 11.01
CA THR A 64 8.82 15.36 11.99
C THR A 64 8.34 16.68 11.38
N HIS A 65 7.86 16.67 10.14
CA HIS A 65 7.36 17.87 9.48
C HIS A 65 6.06 18.36 10.16
N PRO A 66 5.99 19.64 10.61
CA PRO A 66 4.86 20.14 11.40
C PRO A 66 3.52 20.16 10.63
N ASP A 67 3.57 20.22 9.30
CA ASP A 67 2.40 20.24 8.42
C ASP A 67 2.12 18.86 7.77
N PHE A 68 2.80 17.82 8.24
CA PHE A 68 2.57 16.44 7.85
C PHE A 68 2.16 15.58 9.04
N TYR A 69 1.08 14.83 8.90
CA TYR A 69 0.64 13.88 9.91
C TYR A 69 0.49 12.49 9.30
N LEU A 70 1.28 11.54 9.79
CA LEU A 70 1.21 10.13 9.40
C LEU A 70 0.44 9.35 10.46
N LEU A 71 -0.69 8.77 10.07
CA LEU A 71 -1.44 7.79 10.86
C LEU A 71 -1.19 6.40 10.31
N ASP A 72 -0.33 5.64 10.97
CA ASP A 72 0.04 4.26 10.62
C ASP A 72 -0.12 3.38 11.87
N LYS A 73 -1.28 2.72 12.00
CA LYS A 73 -1.67 1.89 13.16
C LYS A 73 -2.38 0.63 12.69
N ASP A 74 -2.26 -0.46 13.48
CA ASP A 74 -2.94 -1.73 13.22
C ASP A 74 -4.46 -1.68 13.49
N LYS A 75 -4.91 -0.71 14.26
CA LYS A 75 -6.33 -0.40 14.51
C LYS A 75 -6.51 1.10 14.59
N ILE A 76 -7.47 1.62 13.83
CA ILE A 76 -7.78 3.05 13.79
C ILE A 76 -9.17 3.26 14.38
N GLY A 77 -9.21 3.86 15.56
CA GLY A 77 -10.44 4.19 16.26
C GLY A 77 -10.89 5.64 16.05
N VAL A 78 -12.08 5.97 16.56
CA VAL A 78 -12.63 7.33 16.47
C VAL A 78 -11.70 8.39 17.09
N ASN A 79 -11.01 8.06 18.17
CA ASN A 79 -10.11 8.99 18.86
C ASN A 79 -8.83 9.30 18.06
N ASP A 80 -8.46 8.47 17.08
CA ASP A 80 -7.34 8.75 16.18
C ASP A 80 -7.75 9.76 15.10
N ILE A 81 -9.03 9.79 14.76
CA ILE A 81 -9.60 10.69 13.74
C ILE A 81 -10.14 11.97 14.35
N SER A 82 -10.96 11.86 15.42
CA SER A 82 -11.56 13.03 16.09
C SER A 82 -11.75 12.71 17.58
N ARG A 83 -11.02 13.40 18.43
CA ARG A 83 -11.18 13.30 19.88
C ARG A 83 -12.33 14.17 20.36
N ARG A 84 -13.07 13.66 21.32
CA ARG A 84 -14.10 14.40 22.03
C ARG A 84 -13.57 15.12 23.27
N ASP A 85 -12.43 14.63 23.80
CA ASP A 85 -11.82 15.14 25.02
C ASP A 85 -10.95 16.37 24.73
N LYS A 86 -10.86 17.27 25.71
CA LYS A 86 -9.99 18.45 25.62
C LYS A 86 -8.54 18.06 25.37
N TRP A 87 -7.85 18.89 24.61
CA TRP A 87 -6.41 18.81 24.37
C TRP A 87 -5.64 18.58 25.67
N ASP A 88 -4.84 17.54 25.70
CA ASP A 88 -3.92 17.23 26.76
C ASP A 88 -2.51 17.58 26.28
N GLU A 89 -1.98 18.71 26.72
CA GLU A 89 -0.68 19.23 26.28
C GLU A 89 0.47 18.28 26.63
N GLU A 90 0.36 17.51 27.73
CA GLU A 90 1.40 16.58 28.17
C GLU A 90 1.50 15.34 27.26
N LYS A 91 0.39 14.90 26.66
CA LYS A 91 0.36 13.70 25.82
C LYS A 91 0.66 13.97 24.35
N GLY A 92 0.64 15.22 23.90
CA GLY A 92 1.05 15.62 22.55
C GLY A 92 0.30 14.92 21.40
N PHE A 93 -0.82 14.26 21.68
CA PHE A 93 -1.56 13.50 20.68
C PHE A 93 -2.46 14.43 19.87
N ARG A 94 -2.16 14.50 18.58
CA ARG A 94 -3.01 15.17 17.60
C ARG A 94 -3.91 14.12 16.95
N ASP A 95 -5.22 14.36 16.90
CA ASP A 95 -6.10 13.62 15.99
C ASP A 95 -6.12 14.26 14.61
N VAL A 96 -6.61 13.52 13.61
CA VAL A 96 -6.65 13.94 12.22
C VAL A 96 -7.43 15.23 12.04
N VAL A 97 -8.63 15.34 12.62
CA VAL A 97 -9.53 16.50 12.44
C VAL A 97 -8.90 17.75 13.06
N THR A 98 -8.41 17.66 14.29
CA THR A 98 -7.73 18.79 14.95
C THR A 98 -6.51 19.23 14.17
N PHE A 99 -5.70 18.29 13.67
CA PHE A 99 -4.54 18.62 12.85
C PHE A 99 -4.92 19.38 11.57
N LEU A 100 -5.96 18.95 10.87
CA LEU A 100 -6.41 19.59 9.61
C LEU A 100 -6.97 21.00 9.81
N THR A 101 -7.58 21.29 10.98
CA THR A 101 -8.16 22.60 11.29
C THR A 101 -7.12 23.66 11.71
N MET A 102 -5.91 23.24 12.09
CA MET A 102 -4.83 24.18 12.42
C MET A 102 -4.27 24.83 11.16
N THR A 103 -3.80 26.07 11.26
CA THR A 103 -3.07 26.74 10.18
C THR A 103 -1.75 26.04 9.88
N PRO A 104 -1.32 25.98 8.63
CA PRO A 104 0.02 25.47 8.28
C PRO A 104 1.12 26.30 8.97
N SER A 105 2.21 25.61 9.37
CA SER A 105 3.30 26.25 10.15
C SER A 105 4.45 26.73 9.27
N ILE A 106 4.92 25.87 8.37
CA ILE A 106 6.09 26.15 7.51
C ILE A 106 5.82 25.92 6.03
N SER A 107 4.85 25.05 5.70
CA SER A 107 4.38 24.79 4.35
C SER A 107 3.14 25.64 4.07
N LYS A 108 2.74 25.77 2.81
CA LYS A 108 1.46 26.37 2.44
C LYS A 108 0.29 25.42 2.68
N ASN A 109 0.57 24.12 2.64
CA ASN A 109 -0.43 23.06 2.73
C ASN A 109 -0.21 22.18 3.96
N LYS A 110 -1.28 21.52 4.40
CA LYS A 110 -1.27 20.43 5.38
C LYS A 110 -1.64 19.12 4.71
N VAL A 111 -0.96 18.06 5.08
CA VAL A 111 -1.23 16.73 4.56
C VAL A 111 -1.36 15.73 5.69
N VAL A 112 -2.45 14.99 5.69
CA VAL A 112 -2.64 13.79 6.49
C VAL A 112 -2.51 12.58 5.59
N LEU A 113 -1.69 11.63 5.99
CA LEU A 113 -1.56 10.34 5.34
C LEU A 113 -2.05 9.24 6.28
N ILE A 114 -3.17 8.60 5.94
CA ILE A 114 -3.75 7.48 6.68
C ILE A 114 -3.36 6.20 5.96
N MET A 115 -2.48 5.42 6.59
CA MET A 115 -2.08 4.11 6.08
C MET A 115 -3.13 3.06 6.45
N ASN A 116 -3.38 2.13 5.50
CA ASN A 116 -4.33 1.04 5.70
C ASN A 116 -5.68 1.53 6.25
N ALA A 117 -6.30 2.48 5.57
CA ALA A 117 -7.56 3.10 5.99
C ALA A 117 -8.71 2.08 6.16
N ASP A 118 -8.59 0.90 5.56
CA ASP A 118 -9.47 -0.25 5.79
C ASP A 118 -9.44 -0.80 7.23
N LEU A 119 -8.48 -0.37 8.06
CA LEU A 119 -8.43 -0.67 9.50
C LEU A 119 -9.22 0.31 10.36
N MET A 120 -9.80 1.36 9.76
CA MET A 120 -10.72 2.26 10.45
C MET A 120 -12.03 1.55 10.78
N ASN A 121 -12.46 1.64 12.05
CA ASN A 121 -13.80 1.21 12.41
C ASN A 121 -14.86 2.21 11.86
N ASN A 122 -16.13 1.81 11.86
CA ASN A 122 -17.23 2.64 11.32
C ASN A 122 -17.33 4.01 11.99
N ALA A 123 -17.06 4.12 13.30
CA ALA A 123 -17.10 5.38 14.01
C ALA A 123 -15.96 6.33 13.55
N ALA A 124 -14.76 5.79 13.31
CA ALA A 124 -13.63 6.54 12.76
C ALA A 124 -13.92 7.03 11.33
N GLN A 125 -14.48 6.15 10.47
CA GLN A 125 -14.88 6.51 9.12
C GLN A 125 -15.91 7.65 9.10
N ASN A 126 -16.95 7.56 9.97
CA ASN A 126 -17.96 8.60 10.07
C ASN A 126 -17.39 9.92 10.60
N ALA A 127 -16.45 9.87 11.55
CA ALA A 127 -15.80 11.08 12.06
C ALA A 127 -14.97 11.83 10.99
N LEU A 128 -14.44 11.10 10.01
CA LEU A 128 -13.67 11.69 8.91
C LEU A 128 -14.55 12.40 7.86
N LEU A 129 -15.82 12.00 7.72
CA LEU A 129 -16.72 12.51 6.66
C LEU A 129 -16.82 14.02 6.65
N LYS A 130 -16.93 14.66 7.82
CA LYS A 130 -17.05 16.12 7.90
C LYS A 130 -15.83 16.83 7.27
N SER A 131 -14.63 16.34 7.51
CA SER A 131 -13.39 16.89 6.94
C SER A 131 -13.26 16.64 5.44
N LEU A 132 -13.96 15.63 4.89
CA LEU A 132 -14.02 15.38 3.46
C LEU A 132 -15.12 16.19 2.76
N GLU A 133 -16.22 16.53 3.46
CA GLU A 133 -17.32 17.33 2.94
C GLU A 133 -16.99 18.83 2.94
N GLU A 134 -16.42 19.29 4.03
CA GLU A 134 -16.07 20.70 4.26
C GLU A 134 -14.56 20.79 4.59
N PRO A 135 -13.69 20.57 3.61
CA PRO A 135 -12.25 20.56 3.86
C PRO A 135 -11.76 21.94 4.27
N ALA A 136 -10.89 21.99 5.27
CA ALA A 136 -10.20 23.21 5.62
C ALA A 136 -9.32 23.69 4.44
N PRO A 137 -9.16 24.99 4.23
CA PRO A 137 -8.31 25.51 3.15
C PRO A 137 -6.90 24.93 3.24
N TYR A 138 -6.35 24.56 2.08
CA TYR A 138 -4.99 24.01 1.95
C TYR A 138 -4.73 22.71 2.73
N SER A 139 -5.76 21.94 3.04
CA SER A 139 -5.66 20.66 3.71
C SER A 139 -5.94 19.50 2.75
N TYR A 140 -5.16 18.42 2.88
CA TYR A 140 -5.26 17.23 2.03
C TYR A 140 -5.26 15.98 2.89
N ILE A 141 -6.08 15.00 2.51
CA ILE A 141 -6.17 13.69 3.14
C ILE A 141 -5.82 12.64 2.10
N ILE A 142 -4.76 11.89 2.33
CA ILE A 142 -4.35 10.76 1.50
C ILE A 142 -4.60 9.49 2.30
N MET A 143 -5.30 8.55 1.73
CA MET A 143 -5.60 7.25 2.34
C MET A 143 -5.06 6.12 1.47
N THR A 144 -4.46 5.11 2.07
CA THR A 144 -4.13 3.86 1.37
C THR A 144 -5.05 2.75 1.84
N THR A 145 -5.43 1.83 0.96
CA THR A 145 -6.19 0.63 1.35
C THR A 145 -5.78 -0.58 0.51
N ASN A 146 -5.78 -1.74 1.16
CA ASN A 146 -5.55 -3.05 0.54
C ASN A 146 -6.86 -3.72 0.11
N ARG A 147 -8.00 -3.22 0.61
CA ARG A 147 -9.32 -3.82 0.42
C ARG A 147 -10.25 -2.82 -0.26
N PRO A 148 -10.37 -2.87 -1.60
CA PRO A 148 -11.38 -2.09 -2.31
C PRO A 148 -12.76 -2.37 -1.70
N LYS A 149 -13.55 -1.34 -1.43
CA LYS A 149 -14.88 -1.40 -0.79
C LYS A 149 -14.88 -1.62 0.74
N ALA A 150 -13.74 -1.61 1.43
CA ALA A 150 -13.71 -1.69 2.89
C ALA A 150 -14.12 -0.37 3.57
N LEU A 151 -13.98 0.75 2.87
CA LEU A 151 -14.45 2.05 3.34
C LEU A 151 -15.92 2.27 2.95
N ASN A 152 -16.60 3.12 3.72
CA ASN A 152 -17.97 3.50 3.41
C ASN A 152 -18.08 4.19 2.04
N GLN A 153 -19.15 3.91 1.31
CA GLN A 153 -19.39 4.50 -0.01
C GLN A 153 -19.36 6.03 0.01
N THR A 154 -19.77 6.63 1.13
CA THR A 154 -19.72 8.07 1.37
C THR A 154 -18.32 8.66 1.35
N ILE A 155 -17.30 7.92 1.79
CA ILE A 155 -15.88 8.31 1.68
C ILE A 155 -15.43 8.22 0.23
N TYR A 156 -15.75 7.10 -0.46
CA TYR A 156 -15.37 6.93 -1.87
C TYR A 156 -15.95 8.02 -2.78
N SER A 157 -17.19 8.47 -2.53
CA SER A 157 -17.84 9.49 -3.35
C SER A 157 -17.20 10.89 -3.22
N ARG A 158 -16.44 11.14 -2.14
CA ARG A 158 -15.78 12.42 -1.83
C ARG A 158 -14.28 12.43 -2.11
N CYS A 159 -13.72 11.28 -2.49
CA CYS A 159 -12.30 11.13 -2.71
C CYS A 159 -12.01 10.73 -4.17
N ARG A 160 -10.90 11.23 -4.70
CA ARG A 160 -10.33 10.70 -5.94
C ARG A 160 -9.69 9.36 -5.68
N GLN A 161 -10.08 8.37 -6.47
CA GLN A 161 -9.51 7.03 -6.38
C GLN A 161 -8.36 6.87 -7.37
N ILE A 162 -7.24 6.34 -6.88
CA ILE A 162 -6.08 5.90 -7.67
C ILE A 162 -5.98 4.41 -7.45
N ASN A 163 -6.21 3.62 -8.50
CA ASN A 163 -6.11 2.17 -8.44
C ASN A 163 -4.75 1.75 -9.00
N ILE A 164 -3.95 1.07 -8.18
CA ILE A 164 -2.69 0.48 -8.61
C ILE A 164 -2.95 -1.01 -8.87
N ASN A 165 -2.88 -1.39 -10.15
CA ASN A 165 -3.00 -2.78 -10.56
C ASN A 165 -1.69 -3.53 -10.29
N ASN A 166 -1.80 -4.85 -10.08
CA ASN A 166 -0.63 -5.69 -10.01
C ASN A 166 0.13 -5.64 -11.33
N LEU A 167 1.44 -5.68 -11.25
CA LEU A 167 2.30 -5.73 -12.42
C LEU A 167 2.20 -7.10 -13.09
N SER A 168 2.36 -7.14 -14.40
CA SER A 168 2.60 -8.38 -15.12
C SER A 168 3.97 -8.98 -14.75
N VAL A 169 4.18 -10.26 -15.06
CA VAL A 169 5.48 -10.93 -14.85
C VAL A 169 6.63 -10.15 -15.52
N ILE A 170 6.41 -9.67 -16.75
CA ILE A 170 7.41 -8.92 -17.50
C ILE A 170 7.76 -7.59 -16.80
N GLU A 171 6.74 -6.85 -16.36
CA GLU A 171 6.95 -5.58 -15.65
C GLU A 171 7.63 -5.81 -14.29
N THR A 172 7.26 -6.89 -13.58
CA THR A 172 7.87 -7.27 -12.31
C THR A 172 9.34 -7.61 -12.50
N ASN A 173 9.70 -8.44 -13.48
CA ASN A 173 11.09 -8.76 -13.80
C ASN A 173 11.90 -7.52 -14.14
N HIS A 174 11.36 -6.63 -14.98
CA HIS A 174 12.04 -5.39 -15.31
C HIS A 174 12.24 -4.46 -14.08
N TRP A 175 11.31 -4.51 -13.14
CA TRP A 175 11.45 -3.78 -11.87
C TRP A 175 12.51 -4.43 -10.98
N LEU A 176 12.54 -5.76 -10.86
CA LEU A 176 13.56 -6.51 -10.11
C LEU A 176 14.96 -6.20 -10.62
N GLU A 177 15.17 -6.23 -11.94
CA GLU A 177 16.45 -5.83 -12.56
C GLU A 177 16.85 -4.40 -12.18
N LYS A 178 15.91 -3.44 -12.17
CA LYS A 178 16.18 -2.04 -11.80
C LYS A 178 16.60 -1.85 -10.34
N VAL A 179 16.12 -2.72 -9.44
CA VAL A 179 16.51 -2.69 -8.03
C VAL A 179 17.73 -3.58 -7.72
N GLY A 180 18.35 -4.17 -8.76
CA GLY A 180 19.58 -4.95 -8.66
C GLY A 180 19.37 -6.42 -8.35
N VAL A 181 18.15 -6.94 -8.49
CA VAL A 181 17.85 -8.37 -8.32
C VAL A 181 17.83 -9.02 -9.70
N THR A 182 18.87 -9.81 -10.01
CA THR A 182 19.04 -10.49 -11.32
C THR A 182 18.96 -11.99 -11.22
N ASP A 183 19.07 -12.56 -10.01
CA ASP A 183 19.17 -14.01 -9.78
C ASP A 183 17.79 -14.69 -9.67
N TYR A 184 16.72 -13.92 -9.65
CA TYR A 184 15.35 -14.38 -9.47
C TYR A 184 14.43 -13.87 -10.56
N ASN A 185 13.45 -14.71 -10.92
CA ASN A 185 12.38 -14.37 -11.85
C ASN A 185 11.05 -14.27 -11.10
N ALA A 186 10.15 -13.38 -11.51
CA ALA A 186 8.83 -13.26 -10.91
C ALA A 186 8.00 -14.57 -10.99
N MET A 187 8.34 -15.48 -11.92
CA MET A 187 7.71 -16.80 -12.02
C MET A 187 8.15 -17.77 -10.91
N ASP A 188 9.26 -17.49 -10.21
CA ASP A 188 9.72 -18.30 -9.08
C ASP A 188 8.87 -18.06 -7.82
N PHE A 189 7.93 -17.08 -7.89
CA PHE A 189 7.05 -16.67 -6.81
C PHE A 189 5.59 -16.88 -7.18
N PRO A 190 4.66 -16.90 -6.19
CA PRO A 190 3.24 -17.01 -6.47
C PRO A 190 2.73 -15.87 -7.36
N SER A 191 1.73 -16.13 -8.21
CA SER A 191 1.17 -15.12 -9.12
C SER A 191 0.55 -13.90 -8.41
N PHE A 192 0.20 -14.05 -7.13
CA PHE A 192 -0.28 -12.95 -6.30
C PHE A 192 0.84 -12.14 -5.62
N ALA A 193 2.10 -12.60 -5.71
CA ALA A 193 3.23 -11.88 -5.12
C ALA A 193 3.42 -10.54 -5.84
N THR A 194 3.60 -9.50 -5.04
CA THR A 194 3.86 -8.16 -5.54
C THR A 194 5.35 -7.85 -5.52
N PRO A 195 5.84 -6.87 -6.26
CA PRO A 195 7.27 -6.60 -6.36
C PRO A 195 7.98 -6.44 -5.01
N PHE A 196 7.37 -5.72 -4.06
CA PHE A 196 7.97 -5.52 -2.74
C PHE A 196 7.86 -6.76 -1.85
N ASN A 197 6.80 -7.59 -2.01
CA ASN A 197 6.74 -8.87 -1.30
C ASN A 197 7.83 -9.82 -1.78
N ILE A 198 8.08 -9.88 -3.10
CA ILE A 198 9.17 -10.67 -3.67
C ILE A 198 10.52 -10.21 -3.09
N LEU A 199 10.74 -8.90 -3.01
CA LEU A 199 11.97 -8.36 -2.44
C LEU A 199 12.13 -8.71 -0.95
N ASP A 200 11.04 -8.61 -0.18
CA ASP A 200 11.01 -8.98 1.24
C ASP A 200 11.30 -10.49 1.42
N ASP A 201 10.71 -11.34 0.57
CA ASP A 201 10.94 -12.78 0.61
C ASP A 201 12.39 -13.14 0.28
N ILE A 202 13.01 -12.45 -0.69
CA ILE A 202 14.43 -12.64 -1.02
C ILE A 202 15.32 -12.19 0.15
N GLN A 203 15.05 -11.02 0.74
CA GLN A 203 15.84 -10.48 1.84
C GLN A 203 15.75 -11.29 3.14
N ASN A 204 14.64 -11.98 3.36
CA ASN A 204 14.41 -12.83 4.53
C ASN A 204 14.67 -14.31 4.28
N ASP A 205 15.30 -14.69 3.16
CA ASP A 205 15.56 -16.08 2.73
C ASP A 205 14.31 -16.97 2.62
N ASN A 206 13.13 -16.38 2.47
CA ASN A 206 11.86 -17.09 2.33
C ASN A 206 11.52 -17.45 0.86
N HIS A 207 12.37 -17.07 -0.08
CA HIS A 207 12.16 -17.23 -1.51
C HIS A 207 12.02 -18.68 -1.98
N ASN A 208 12.57 -19.64 -1.24
CA ASN A 208 12.49 -21.07 -1.57
C ASN A 208 11.17 -21.72 -1.14
N SER A 209 10.46 -21.14 -0.20
CA SER A 209 9.28 -21.76 0.43
C SER A 209 8.15 -22.07 -0.57
N TYR A 210 7.95 -21.22 -1.57
CA TYR A 210 6.97 -21.49 -2.63
C TYR A 210 7.40 -22.60 -3.55
N LYS A 211 8.68 -22.65 -3.92
CA LYS A 211 9.25 -23.70 -4.75
C LYS A 211 9.20 -25.07 -4.05
N GLU A 212 9.53 -25.11 -2.77
CA GLU A 212 9.41 -26.30 -1.94
C GLU A 212 7.96 -26.79 -1.86
N PHE A 213 7.03 -25.89 -1.69
CA PHE A 213 5.60 -26.18 -1.70
C PHE A 213 5.15 -26.78 -3.05
N ILE A 214 5.53 -26.20 -4.18
CA ILE A 214 5.17 -26.72 -5.51
C ILE A 214 5.75 -28.10 -5.75
N LEU A 215 7.01 -28.34 -5.36
CA LEU A 215 7.64 -29.67 -5.46
C LEU A 215 6.92 -30.71 -4.61
N LEU A 216 6.60 -30.37 -3.36
CA LEU A 216 5.82 -31.20 -2.44
C LEU A 216 4.47 -31.60 -3.04
N MET A 217 3.73 -30.63 -3.57
CA MET A 217 2.41 -30.86 -4.15
C MET A 217 2.48 -31.72 -5.42
N ASN A 218 3.50 -31.54 -6.24
CA ASN A 218 3.75 -32.38 -7.41
C ASN A 218 4.08 -33.83 -6.98
N ASP A 219 4.95 -34.01 -6.00
CA ASP A 219 5.31 -35.36 -5.51
C ASP A 219 4.11 -36.08 -4.90
N PHE A 220 3.23 -35.34 -4.20
CA PHE A 220 1.97 -35.90 -3.70
C PHE A 220 1.02 -36.28 -4.85
N MET A 221 0.82 -35.40 -5.86
CA MET A 221 -0.05 -35.66 -7.00
C MET A 221 0.41 -36.88 -7.85
N PHE A 222 1.71 -37.03 -8.01
CA PHE A 222 2.27 -38.16 -8.74
C PHE A 222 2.46 -39.41 -7.87
N SER A 223 1.84 -39.43 -6.67
CA SER A 223 1.87 -40.56 -5.71
C SER A 223 3.29 -41.02 -5.32
N LYS A 224 4.27 -40.11 -5.34
CA LYS A 224 5.64 -40.39 -4.88
C LYS A 224 5.74 -40.38 -3.35
N ILE A 225 4.84 -39.65 -2.68
CA ILE A 225 4.73 -39.56 -1.24
C ILE A 225 3.29 -39.84 -0.82
N ASP A 226 3.11 -40.41 0.37
CA ASP A 226 1.80 -40.68 0.95
C ASP A 226 1.23 -39.41 1.64
N GLN A 227 -0.06 -39.49 2.02
CA GLN A 227 -0.77 -38.37 2.64
C GLN A 227 -0.12 -37.94 3.97
N SER A 228 0.37 -38.86 4.78
CA SER A 228 0.96 -38.58 6.09
C SER A 228 2.30 -37.85 5.93
N GLN A 229 3.11 -38.31 4.97
CA GLN A 229 4.36 -37.63 4.59
C GLN A 229 4.11 -36.24 4.03
N ALA A 230 3.12 -36.08 3.14
CA ALA A 230 2.77 -34.79 2.57
C ALA A 230 2.34 -33.78 3.65
N ILE A 231 1.49 -34.17 4.60
CA ILE A 231 1.07 -33.34 5.72
C ILE A 231 2.26 -32.91 6.57
N LYS A 232 3.16 -33.83 6.89
CA LYS A 232 4.35 -33.54 7.69
C LYS A 232 5.24 -32.51 6.98
N LEU A 233 5.63 -32.76 5.73
CA LEU A 233 6.45 -31.87 4.94
C LEU A 233 5.79 -30.49 4.76
N PHE A 234 4.46 -30.45 4.57
CA PHE A 234 3.71 -29.19 4.48
C PHE A 234 3.74 -28.40 5.78
N THR A 235 3.71 -29.07 6.94
CA THR A 235 3.85 -28.36 8.23
C THR A 235 5.24 -27.83 8.47
N ASP A 236 6.28 -28.49 7.93
CA ASP A 236 7.68 -28.12 8.09
C ASP A 236 8.11 -26.92 7.22
N ILE A 237 7.35 -26.56 6.18
CA ILE A 237 7.61 -25.35 5.38
C ILE A 237 7.48 -24.12 6.29
N ASP A 238 8.55 -23.31 6.34
CA ASP A 238 8.62 -22.11 7.20
C ASP A 238 7.83 -20.93 6.64
N ILE A 239 6.53 -21.03 6.73
CA ILE A 239 5.57 -20.00 6.35
C ILE A 239 4.40 -20.02 7.31
N ASN A 240 3.83 -18.84 7.59
CA ASN A 240 2.64 -18.73 8.42
C ASN A 240 1.43 -19.45 7.78
N PHE A 241 0.44 -19.79 8.61
CA PHE A 241 -0.74 -20.55 8.19
C PHE A 241 -1.50 -19.90 7.01
N ILE A 242 -1.62 -18.58 6.99
CA ILE A 242 -2.31 -17.84 5.90
C ILE A 242 -1.52 -17.97 4.60
N GLY A 243 -0.19 -17.89 4.66
CA GLY A 243 0.68 -18.10 3.49
C GLY A 243 0.52 -19.50 2.91
N LYS A 244 0.47 -20.53 3.77
CA LYS A 244 0.22 -21.93 3.37
C LYS A 244 -1.14 -22.08 2.66
N ILE A 245 -2.18 -21.45 3.16
CA ILE A 245 -3.50 -21.46 2.50
C ILE A 245 -3.44 -20.76 1.13
N ASN A 246 -2.77 -19.63 1.05
CA ASN A 246 -2.64 -18.90 -0.21
C ASN A 246 -1.90 -19.74 -1.27
N PHE A 247 -0.85 -20.45 -0.89
CA PHE A 247 -0.15 -21.37 -1.78
C PHE A 247 -1.04 -22.51 -2.28
N LEU A 248 -1.84 -23.11 -1.39
CA LEU A 248 -2.81 -24.13 -1.78
C LEU A 248 -3.86 -23.59 -2.76
N VAL A 249 -4.40 -22.42 -2.52
CA VAL A 249 -5.38 -21.78 -3.41
C VAL A 249 -4.76 -21.52 -4.79
N GLU A 250 -3.52 -21.05 -4.82
CA GLU A 250 -2.81 -20.79 -6.07
C GLU A 250 -2.55 -22.08 -6.84
N PHE A 251 -2.09 -23.12 -6.17
CA PHE A 251 -1.89 -24.43 -6.78
C PHE A 251 -3.17 -25.00 -7.37
N LEU A 252 -4.29 -24.90 -6.64
CA LEU A 252 -5.59 -25.34 -7.14
C LEU A 252 -6.04 -24.56 -8.38
N LYS A 253 -5.77 -23.24 -8.44
CA LYS A 253 -6.05 -22.43 -9.63
C LYS A 253 -5.23 -22.91 -10.84
N ILE A 254 -3.96 -23.23 -10.66
CA ILE A 254 -3.09 -23.74 -11.72
C ILE A 254 -3.66 -25.06 -12.28
N ILE A 255 -4.05 -26.01 -11.39
CA ILE A 255 -4.65 -27.29 -11.80
C ILE A 255 -5.98 -27.07 -12.56
N LEU A 256 -6.83 -26.18 -12.05
CA LEU A 256 -8.11 -25.90 -12.71
C LEU A 256 -7.90 -25.27 -14.10
N ALA A 257 -6.96 -24.36 -14.21
CA ALA A 257 -6.62 -23.74 -15.50
C ALA A 257 -6.11 -24.77 -16.51
N SER A 258 -5.21 -25.71 -16.11
CA SER A 258 -4.70 -26.75 -16.99
C SER A 258 -5.81 -27.68 -17.49
N LYS A 259 -6.73 -28.09 -16.62
CA LYS A 259 -7.87 -28.95 -17.00
C LYS A 259 -8.87 -28.25 -17.93
N LEU A 260 -9.02 -26.93 -17.85
CA LEU A 260 -9.88 -26.16 -18.76
C LEU A 260 -9.27 -26.03 -20.16
N THR A 261 -7.94 -25.93 -20.24
CA THR A 261 -7.23 -25.91 -21.55
C THR A 261 -7.24 -27.29 -22.21
N ASP A 262 -7.10 -28.38 -21.47
CA ASP A 262 -7.13 -29.74 -22.00
C ASP A 262 -8.53 -30.16 -22.51
N ASN A 263 -9.60 -29.53 -22.03
CA ASN A 263 -10.98 -29.79 -22.49
C ASN A 263 -11.39 -28.94 -23.70
N GLN A 264 -10.52 -28.08 -24.23
CA GLN A 264 -10.80 -27.24 -25.41
C GLN A 264 -10.05 -27.74 -26.69
N LEU A 265 -9.31 -28.84 -26.59
CA LEU A 265 -8.67 -29.59 -27.68
C LEU A 265 -9.43 -30.88 -27.95
#